data_eb56a3bae650cf3310f7272c7aadaf25
#
_entry.id   eb56a3bae650cf3310f7272c7aadaf25
#
_cell.length_a   1.000
_cell.length_b   1.000
_cell.length_c   1.000
_cell.angle_alpha   90.00
_cell.angle_beta   90.00
_cell.angle_gamma   90.00
#
_symmetry.space_group_name_H-M   'P 1'
#
loop_
_entity.id
_entity.type
_entity.pdbx_description
1 polymer ?
#
loop_
_entity_poly.entity_id
_entity_poly.type
_entity_poly.pdbx_seq_one_letter_code
_entity_poly.pdbx_strand_id
1 'polypeptide(L)'
;GKSLTRFVGEASSDDASKLLCDLFDYYEAHYFKEIEGTSTAYGTEDYRHYYERCKPIAERERAGASVLAQRADLEAHFTSEYMHQQIDALFTSRETYPTEAIGKSKELIESCCKTILEESGDPYDKNWNLSQLTKATMKCLSIDTDEINAGLPAGNTIKRILSSLGSIAGGIAELRNPYGTGHGKPDGYKGLTVRHAKLAVGSATTLVEYLWDAHEWRKEQRSS
;
A
#
# COMPACT_ATOMS: atom_id res chain seq x y z
N GLY A 1 24.23 -25.30 8.69
CA GLY A 1 23.58 -24.86 9.94
C GLY A 1 24.18 -23.56 10.49
N LYS A 2 25.47 -23.55 10.87
CA LYS A 2 26.09 -22.38 11.54
C LYS A 2 26.08 -21.10 10.68
N SER A 3 26.23 -21.20 9.35
CA SER A 3 26.19 -20.05 8.43
C SER A 3 24.81 -19.38 8.38
N LEU A 4 23.74 -20.18 8.32
CA LEU A 4 22.36 -19.65 8.26
C LEU A 4 21.98 -18.99 9.58
N THR A 5 22.27 -19.63 10.72
CA THR A 5 21.99 -19.05 12.05
C THR A 5 22.74 -17.73 12.25
N ARG A 6 23.98 -17.65 11.78
CA ARG A 6 24.77 -16.43 11.84
C ARG A 6 24.16 -15.34 10.96
N PHE A 7 23.80 -15.66 9.70
CA PHE A 7 23.18 -14.71 8.80
C PHE A 7 21.87 -14.13 9.37
N VAL A 8 20.95 -15.01 9.84
CA VAL A 8 19.68 -14.59 10.43
C VAL A 8 19.88 -13.71 11.67
N GLY A 9 20.95 -13.95 12.46
CA GLY A 9 21.27 -13.15 13.63
C GLY A 9 21.95 -11.80 13.34
N GLU A 10 22.58 -11.64 12.17
CA GLU A 10 23.33 -10.45 11.76
C GLU A 10 22.61 -9.63 10.68
N ALA A 11 21.66 -10.23 9.95
CA ALA A 11 20.88 -9.59 8.88
C ALA A 11 19.81 -8.63 9.44
N SER A 12 19.36 -7.71 8.59
CA SER A 12 18.16 -6.93 8.89
C SER A 12 16.95 -7.84 9.07
N SER A 13 15.93 -7.40 9.82
CA SER A 13 14.70 -8.18 10.01
C SER A 13 14.02 -8.50 8.67
N ASP A 14 14.11 -7.61 7.69
CA ASP A 14 13.55 -7.79 6.34
C ASP A 14 14.31 -8.87 5.56
N ASP A 15 15.63 -8.80 5.49
CA ASP A 15 16.45 -9.80 4.81
C ASP A 15 16.33 -11.18 5.46
N ALA A 16 16.29 -11.23 6.79
CA ALA A 16 16.12 -12.48 7.53
C ALA A 16 14.74 -13.11 7.27
N SER A 17 13.66 -12.33 7.32
CA SER A 17 12.30 -12.83 7.08
C SER A 17 12.08 -13.24 5.63
N LYS A 18 12.66 -12.52 4.67
CA LYS A 18 12.63 -12.88 3.24
C LYS A 18 13.33 -14.21 3.01
N LEU A 19 14.56 -14.37 3.50
CA LEU A 19 15.30 -15.62 3.37
C LEU A 19 14.56 -16.79 4.02
N LEU A 20 13.97 -16.58 5.21
CA LEU A 20 13.22 -17.64 5.89
C LEU A 20 11.96 -18.03 5.11
N CYS A 21 11.22 -17.08 4.53
CA CYS A 21 10.09 -17.39 3.67
C CYS A 21 10.52 -18.19 2.43
N ASP A 22 11.58 -17.75 1.74
CA ASP A 22 12.10 -18.44 0.56
C ASP A 22 12.55 -19.88 0.90
N LEU A 23 13.14 -20.09 2.07
CA LEU A 23 13.50 -21.42 2.57
C LEU A 23 12.28 -22.28 2.90
N PHE A 24 11.24 -21.70 3.51
CA PHE A 24 10.00 -22.43 3.78
C PHE A 24 9.28 -22.83 2.50
N ASP A 25 9.22 -21.93 1.50
CA ASP A 25 8.63 -22.22 0.19
C ASP A 25 9.42 -23.32 -0.55
N TYR A 26 10.76 -23.26 -0.51
CA TYR A 26 11.62 -24.32 -1.04
C TYR A 26 11.38 -25.66 -0.34
N TYR A 27 11.29 -25.66 0.99
CA TYR A 27 11.07 -26.86 1.78
C TYR A 27 9.70 -27.48 1.48
N GLU A 28 8.64 -26.67 1.35
CA GLU A 28 7.31 -27.11 0.97
C GLU A 28 7.27 -27.74 -0.43
N ALA A 29 7.96 -27.11 -1.40
CA ALA A 29 7.99 -27.57 -2.78
C ALA A 29 8.73 -28.91 -2.97
N HIS A 30 9.78 -29.17 -2.17
CA HIS A 30 10.69 -30.28 -2.40
C HIS A 30 10.56 -31.42 -1.38
N TYR A 31 10.19 -31.12 -0.15
CA TYR A 31 10.17 -32.12 0.92
C TYR A 31 8.77 -32.58 1.31
N PHE A 32 7.73 -31.74 1.21
CA PHE A 32 6.38 -32.18 1.53
C PHE A 32 5.68 -32.97 0.42
N LYS A 33 6.06 -32.75 -0.84
CA LYS A 33 5.53 -33.53 -1.97
C LYS A 33 6.09 -34.96 -2.05
N GLU A 34 7.30 -35.20 -1.52
CA GLU A 34 7.90 -36.55 -1.49
C GLU A 34 7.39 -37.42 -0.34
N ILE A 35 6.77 -36.83 0.70
CA ILE A 35 6.39 -37.55 1.92
C ILE A 35 5.01 -38.21 1.84
N GLU A 36 4.16 -37.83 0.88
CA GLU A 36 2.87 -38.52 0.70
C GLU A 36 2.97 -39.96 0.20
N GLY A 37 4.18 -40.46 -0.18
CA GLY A 37 4.38 -41.77 -0.75
C GLY A 37 5.44 -42.67 -0.11
N THR A 38 6.33 -42.21 0.77
CA THR A 38 7.43 -43.02 1.30
C THR A 38 7.66 -42.81 2.80
N SER A 39 7.38 -43.86 3.57
CA SER A 39 7.82 -44.00 4.95
C SER A 39 9.35 -44.11 5.00
N THR A 40 10.07 -43.01 5.09
CA THR A 40 11.49 -42.98 5.39
C THR A 40 11.76 -42.30 6.71
N ALA A 41 12.26 -43.06 7.61
CA ALA A 41 12.56 -42.86 9.01
C ALA A 41 13.69 -41.85 9.27
N TYR A 42 13.42 -40.55 9.07
CA TYR A 42 14.20 -39.49 9.68
C TYR A 42 13.28 -38.38 10.13
N GLY A 43 12.81 -38.43 11.37
CA GLY A 43 12.36 -37.27 12.19
C GLY A 43 11.39 -36.25 11.57
N THR A 44 10.52 -36.62 10.64
CA THR A 44 9.72 -35.70 9.83
C THR A 44 8.58 -35.06 10.61
N GLU A 45 8.02 -35.68 11.64
CA GLU A 45 6.95 -35.08 12.46
C GLU A 45 7.45 -33.89 13.29
N ASP A 46 8.64 -33.97 13.85
CA ASP A 46 9.21 -32.87 14.65
C ASP A 46 9.51 -31.63 13.79
N TYR A 47 10.03 -31.84 12.58
CA TYR A 47 10.32 -30.71 11.67
C TYR A 47 9.04 -30.06 11.11
N ARG A 48 8.00 -30.82 10.83
CA ARG A 48 6.71 -30.30 10.38
C ARG A 48 6.09 -29.41 11.47
N HIS A 49 6.16 -29.81 12.71
CA HIS A 49 5.68 -29.01 13.84
C HIS A 49 6.40 -27.66 13.95
N TYR A 50 7.71 -27.61 13.80
CA TYR A 50 8.48 -26.37 13.78
C TYR A 50 8.14 -25.53 12.55
N TYR A 51 8.02 -26.13 11.38
CA TYR A 51 7.63 -25.47 10.15
C TYR A 51 6.27 -24.76 10.30
N GLU A 52 5.23 -25.47 10.74
CA GLU A 52 3.88 -24.96 10.93
C GLU A 52 3.82 -23.78 11.93
N ARG A 53 4.73 -23.76 12.91
CA ARG A 53 4.84 -22.68 13.88
C ARG A 53 5.67 -21.49 13.37
N CYS A 54 6.72 -21.73 12.64
CA CYS A 54 7.67 -20.70 12.21
C CYS A 54 7.26 -20.00 10.92
N LYS A 55 6.66 -20.71 9.95
CA LYS A 55 6.23 -20.12 8.67
C LYS A 55 5.28 -18.92 8.87
N PRO A 56 4.19 -19.00 9.66
CA PRO A 56 3.31 -17.86 9.88
C PRO A 56 3.99 -16.67 10.55
N ILE A 57 5.02 -16.91 11.37
CA ILE A 57 5.80 -15.84 12.00
C ILE A 57 6.65 -15.13 10.94
N ALA A 58 7.39 -15.87 10.12
CA ALA A 58 8.22 -15.30 9.07
C ALA A 58 7.38 -14.53 8.03
N GLU A 59 6.23 -15.07 7.63
CA GLU A 59 5.29 -14.41 6.72
C GLU A 59 4.73 -13.10 7.32
N ARG A 60 4.41 -13.11 8.63
CA ARG A 60 3.94 -11.90 9.32
C ARG A 60 5.03 -10.85 9.42
N GLU A 61 6.26 -11.21 9.75
CA GLU A 61 7.40 -10.30 9.80
C GLU A 61 7.71 -9.72 8.41
N ARG A 62 7.71 -10.56 7.36
CA ARG A 62 7.85 -10.12 5.98
C ARG A 62 6.74 -9.15 5.55
N ALA A 63 5.50 -9.42 5.92
CA ALA A 63 4.39 -8.51 5.65
C ALA A 63 4.54 -7.18 6.41
N GLY A 64 5.04 -7.24 7.65
CA GLY A 64 5.36 -6.06 8.46
C GLY A 64 6.48 -5.24 7.85
N ALA A 65 7.56 -5.87 7.42
CA ALA A 65 8.68 -5.22 6.74
C ALA A 65 8.25 -4.56 5.43
N SER A 66 7.42 -5.22 4.62
CA SER A 66 6.84 -4.64 3.39
C SER A 66 5.99 -3.39 3.68
N VAL A 67 5.23 -3.39 4.78
CA VAL A 67 4.44 -2.22 5.20
C VAL A 67 5.33 -1.08 5.66
N LEU A 68 6.40 -1.37 6.39
CA LEU A 68 7.37 -0.38 6.83
C LEU A 68 8.15 0.23 5.66
N ALA A 69 8.55 -0.59 4.68
CA ALA A 69 9.17 -0.12 3.45
C ALA A 69 8.23 0.81 2.68
N GLN A 70 6.99 0.39 2.44
CA GLN A 70 5.98 1.21 1.77
C GLN A 70 5.71 2.54 2.49
N ARG A 71 5.70 2.52 3.84
CA ARG A 71 5.60 3.73 4.64
C ARG A 71 6.80 4.64 4.43
N ALA A 72 8.02 4.10 4.50
CA ALA A 72 9.25 4.86 4.33
C ALA A 72 9.36 5.47 2.92
N ASP A 73 9.01 4.72 1.88
CA ASP A 73 8.97 5.21 0.51
C ASP A 73 7.98 6.37 0.36
N LEU A 74 6.79 6.25 0.96
CA LEU A 74 5.79 7.31 0.94
C LEU A 74 6.25 8.55 1.73
N GLU A 75 6.88 8.38 2.89
CA GLU A 75 7.42 9.48 3.69
C GLU A 75 8.56 10.22 2.96
N ALA A 76 9.36 9.51 2.17
CA ALA A 76 10.46 10.11 1.39
C ALA A 76 9.99 11.11 0.32
N HIS A 77 8.75 10.98 -0.16
CA HIS A 77 8.17 11.91 -1.13
C HIS A 77 7.78 13.27 -0.52
N PHE A 78 7.64 13.38 0.79
CA PHE A 78 7.13 14.58 1.42
C PHE A 78 8.14 15.13 2.44
N THR A 79 8.35 16.46 2.41
CA THR A 79 9.22 17.15 3.37
C THR A 79 8.45 17.76 4.55
N SER A 80 7.13 17.80 4.47
CA SER A 80 6.26 18.42 5.46
C SER A 80 6.03 17.51 6.65
N GLU A 81 6.28 18.03 7.85
CA GLU A 81 5.95 17.38 9.13
C GLU A 81 4.46 16.97 9.20
N TYR A 82 3.58 17.81 8.64
CA TYR A 82 2.15 17.49 8.55
C TYR A 82 1.89 16.21 7.75
N MET A 83 2.54 16.04 6.59
CA MET A 83 2.37 14.85 5.75
C MET A 83 2.92 13.61 6.44
N HIS A 84 4.08 13.70 7.10
CA HIS A 84 4.63 12.59 7.88
C HIS A 84 3.66 12.15 8.99
N GLN A 85 3.06 13.09 9.72
CA GLN A 85 2.05 12.79 10.73
C GLN A 85 0.80 12.11 10.13
N GLN A 86 0.34 12.54 8.95
CA GLN A 86 -0.79 11.90 8.27
C GLN A 86 -0.46 10.47 7.84
N ILE A 87 0.74 10.23 7.32
CA ILE A 87 1.22 8.91 6.92
C ILE A 87 1.34 8.00 8.15
N ASP A 88 1.97 8.48 9.23
CA ASP A 88 2.07 7.72 10.48
C ASP A 88 0.71 7.31 11.04
N ALA A 89 -0.22 8.26 11.13
CA ALA A 89 -1.58 8.01 11.60
C ALA A 89 -2.34 7.01 10.69
N LEU A 90 -2.12 7.07 9.38
CA LEU A 90 -2.71 6.14 8.40
C LEU A 90 -2.27 4.70 8.67
N PHE A 91 -0.96 4.47 8.74
CA PHE A 91 -0.42 3.12 8.92
C PHE A 91 -0.69 2.57 10.32
N THR A 92 -0.66 3.41 11.35
CA THR A 92 -0.97 3.02 12.74
C THR A 92 -2.44 2.62 12.90
N SER A 93 -3.37 3.36 12.29
CA SER A 93 -4.81 3.08 12.41
C SER A 93 -5.29 1.90 11.57
N ARG A 94 -4.52 1.45 10.57
CA ARG A 94 -4.92 0.42 9.62
C ARG A 94 -5.39 -0.89 10.27
N GLU A 95 -4.72 -1.32 11.32
CA GLU A 95 -5.02 -2.58 12.03
C GLU A 95 -5.95 -2.36 13.23
N THR A 96 -5.84 -1.22 13.90
CA THR A 96 -6.51 -0.96 15.18
C THR A 96 -7.83 -0.20 15.04
N TYR A 97 -7.89 0.75 14.11
CA TYR A 97 -9.04 1.63 13.89
C TYR A 97 -9.43 1.72 12.41
N PRO A 98 -10.00 0.64 11.83
CA PRO A 98 -10.26 0.54 10.38
C PRO A 98 -11.04 1.73 9.79
N THR A 99 -12.03 2.23 10.51
CA THR A 99 -12.83 3.37 10.06
C THR A 99 -12.02 4.66 9.97
N GLU A 100 -11.11 4.87 10.93
CA GLU A 100 -10.20 6.02 10.95
C GLU A 100 -9.20 5.94 9.80
N ALA A 101 -8.61 4.77 9.56
CA ALA A 101 -7.68 4.53 8.45
C ALA A 101 -8.30 4.87 7.08
N ILE A 102 -9.58 4.60 6.88
CA ILE A 102 -10.30 4.98 5.66
C ILE A 102 -10.44 6.50 5.55
N GLY A 103 -10.73 7.18 6.67
CA GLY A 103 -10.73 8.65 6.72
C GLY A 103 -9.38 9.25 6.37
N LYS A 104 -8.31 8.71 6.98
CA LYS A 104 -6.92 9.11 6.70
C LYS A 104 -6.48 8.82 5.27
N SER A 105 -6.96 7.74 4.66
CA SER A 105 -6.71 7.44 3.24
C SER A 105 -7.27 8.54 2.32
N LYS A 106 -8.48 9.03 2.61
CA LYS A 106 -9.07 10.17 1.89
C LYS A 106 -8.24 11.44 2.09
N GLU A 107 -7.89 11.78 3.34
CA GLU A 107 -7.13 12.98 3.68
C GLU A 107 -5.74 12.97 3.02
N LEU A 108 -5.07 11.83 2.94
CA LEU A 108 -3.78 11.68 2.27
C LEU A 108 -3.87 12.00 0.78
N ILE A 109 -4.86 11.44 0.08
CA ILE A 109 -5.07 11.72 -1.36
C ILE A 109 -5.39 13.21 -1.57
N GLU A 110 -6.26 13.79 -0.73
CA GLU A 110 -6.59 15.23 -0.82
C GLU A 110 -5.35 16.11 -0.63
N SER A 111 -4.53 15.82 0.36
CA SER A 111 -3.31 16.59 0.65
C SER A 111 -2.31 16.48 -0.50
N CYS A 112 -2.07 15.28 -1.02
CA CYS A 112 -1.21 15.08 -2.18
C CYS A 112 -1.69 15.87 -3.40
N CYS A 113 -2.96 15.76 -3.76
CA CYS A 113 -3.53 16.48 -4.90
C CYS A 113 -3.41 18.00 -4.75
N LYS A 114 -3.71 18.54 -3.57
CA LYS A 114 -3.59 19.98 -3.29
C LYS A 114 -2.15 20.45 -3.40
N THR A 115 -1.21 19.72 -2.81
CA THR A 115 0.23 20.05 -2.88
C THR A 115 0.71 20.09 -4.33
N ILE A 116 0.39 19.08 -5.13
CA ILE A 116 0.77 19.03 -6.56
C ILE A 116 0.20 20.21 -7.33
N LEU A 117 -1.08 20.54 -7.13
CA LEU A 117 -1.74 21.67 -7.82
C LEU A 117 -1.10 22.99 -7.39
N GLU A 118 -0.85 23.21 -6.10
CA GLU A 118 -0.20 24.41 -5.57
C GLU A 118 1.22 24.57 -6.09
N GLU A 119 2.06 23.53 -6.08
CA GLU A 119 3.42 23.57 -6.62
C GLU A 119 3.45 23.77 -8.14
N SER A 120 2.43 23.30 -8.83
CA SER A 120 2.29 23.49 -10.28
C SER A 120 1.73 24.87 -10.67
N GLY A 121 1.22 25.64 -9.71
CA GLY A 121 0.57 26.94 -9.95
C GLY A 121 -0.85 26.81 -10.54
N ASP A 122 -1.46 25.64 -10.47
CA ASP A 122 -2.80 25.37 -10.97
C ASP A 122 -3.84 25.63 -9.88
N PRO A 123 -4.81 26.53 -10.11
CA PRO A 123 -5.83 26.84 -9.10
C PRO A 123 -6.82 25.69 -8.93
N TYR A 124 -7.29 25.49 -7.71
CA TYR A 124 -8.39 24.58 -7.38
C TYR A 124 -9.44 25.24 -6.47
N ASP A 125 -10.69 24.78 -6.58
CA ASP A 125 -11.75 25.20 -5.68
C ASP A 125 -11.67 24.41 -4.36
N LYS A 126 -11.69 25.12 -3.24
CA LYS A 126 -11.68 24.51 -1.89
C LYS A 126 -12.88 23.60 -1.62
N ASN A 127 -13.96 23.76 -2.38
CA ASN A 127 -15.16 22.93 -2.28
C ASN A 127 -15.14 21.70 -3.18
N TRP A 128 -14.10 21.49 -3.97
CA TRP A 128 -14.00 20.28 -4.78
C TRP A 128 -13.98 19.03 -3.93
N ASN A 129 -14.75 18.04 -4.36
CA ASN A 129 -14.67 16.71 -3.78
C ASN A 129 -13.40 15.98 -4.26
N LEU A 130 -13.11 14.84 -3.63
CA LEU A 130 -11.90 14.06 -3.93
C LEU A 130 -11.78 13.68 -5.39
N SER A 131 -12.88 13.27 -6.04
CA SER A 131 -12.88 12.92 -7.46
C SER A 131 -12.54 14.09 -8.36
N GLN A 132 -13.02 15.29 -8.03
CA GLN A 132 -12.71 16.53 -8.77
C GLN A 132 -11.24 16.92 -8.59
N LEU A 133 -10.72 16.85 -7.35
CA LEU A 133 -9.31 17.10 -7.06
C LEU A 133 -8.41 16.14 -7.81
N THR A 134 -8.67 14.84 -7.71
CA THR A 134 -7.87 13.81 -8.38
C THR A 134 -7.87 14.00 -9.90
N LYS A 135 -9.04 14.29 -10.50
CA LYS A 135 -9.14 14.55 -11.93
C LYS A 135 -8.35 15.79 -12.35
N ALA A 136 -8.44 16.87 -11.58
CA ALA A 136 -7.69 18.10 -11.86
C ALA A 136 -6.18 17.87 -11.76
N THR A 137 -5.73 17.11 -10.74
CA THR A 137 -4.33 16.74 -10.57
C THR A 137 -3.83 15.89 -11.74
N MET A 138 -4.59 14.87 -12.16
CA MET A 138 -4.22 14.05 -13.32
C MET A 138 -4.11 14.89 -14.59
N LYS A 139 -5.01 15.85 -14.78
CA LYS A 139 -4.95 16.79 -15.93
C LYS A 139 -3.73 17.72 -15.82
N CYS A 140 -3.48 18.29 -14.65
CA CYS A 140 -2.30 19.12 -14.38
C CYS A 140 -1.00 18.35 -14.72
N LEU A 141 -0.94 17.07 -14.39
CA LEU A 141 0.22 16.22 -14.66
C LEU A 141 0.31 15.68 -16.10
N SER A 142 -0.68 15.99 -16.96
CA SER A 142 -0.80 15.46 -18.33
C SER A 142 -0.85 13.92 -18.39
N ILE A 143 -1.42 13.31 -17.36
CA ILE A 143 -1.71 11.88 -17.27
C ILE A 143 -3.20 11.57 -17.33
N ASP A 144 -4.01 12.57 -17.68
CA ASP A 144 -5.45 12.37 -17.93
C ASP A 144 -5.67 11.45 -19.11
N THR A 145 -6.77 10.71 -19.04
CA THR A 145 -7.15 9.74 -20.07
C THR A 145 -7.30 10.34 -21.46
N ASP A 146 -7.57 11.64 -21.56
CA ASP A 146 -7.74 12.34 -22.84
C ASP A 146 -6.40 12.68 -23.50
N GLU A 147 -5.33 12.86 -22.73
CA GLU A 147 -3.99 13.21 -23.23
C GLU A 147 -3.13 11.99 -23.58
N ILE A 148 -3.47 10.81 -23.06
CA ILE A 148 -2.74 9.58 -23.40
C ILE A 148 -2.96 9.22 -24.86
N ASN A 149 -1.86 9.16 -25.62
CA ASN A 149 -1.90 8.83 -27.04
C ASN A 149 -2.46 7.41 -27.25
N ALA A 150 -3.65 7.33 -27.87
CA ALA A 150 -4.29 6.06 -28.21
C ALA A 150 -3.47 5.22 -29.21
N GLY A 151 -2.49 5.81 -29.90
CA GLY A 151 -1.57 5.12 -30.80
C GLY A 151 -0.45 4.33 -30.12
N LEU A 152 -0.26 4.49 -28.82
CA LEU A 152 0.69 3.65 -28.06
C LEU A 152 0.14 2.22 -27.93
N PRO A 153 0.98 1.18 -28.04
CA PRO A 153 0.54 -0.22 -27.96
C PRO A 153 -0.29 -0.55 -26.72
N ALA A 154 -0.05 0.13 -25.59
CA ALA A 154 -0.76 -0.07 -24.32
C ALA A 154 -1.68 1.11 -23.95
N GLY A 155 -1.85 2.13 -24.79
CA GLY A 155 -2.52 3.39 -24.45
C GLY A 155 -3.92 3.20 -23.87
N ASN A 156 -4.77 2.37 -24.49
CA ASN A 156 -6.10 2.07 -24.00
C ASN A 156 -6.10 1.34 -22.65
N THR A 157 -5.11 0.49 -22.39
CA THR A 157 -4.97 -0.22 -21.12
C THR A 157 -4.54 0.75 -20.02
N ILE A 158 -3.60 1.64 -20.30
CA ILE A 158 -3.17 2.70 -19.37
C ILE A 158 -4.34 3.60 -19.02
N LYS A 159 -5.10 4.08 -20.01
CA LYS A 159 -6.33 4.87 -19.78
C LYS A 159 -7.30 4.17 -18.82
N ARG A 160 -7.54 2.89 -19.04
CA ARG A 160 -8.43 2.09 -18.18
C ARG A 160 -7.92 1.99 -16.75
N ILE A 161 -6.63 1.79 -16.55
CA ILE A 161 -5.99 1.74 -15.22
C ILE A 161 -6.16 3.09 -14.52
N LEU A 162 -5.82 4.19 -15.17
CA LEU A 162 -5.93 5.54 -14.60
C LEU A 162 -7.38 5.92 -14.27
N SER A 163 -8.32 5.59 -15.13
CA SER A 163 -9.76 5.76 -14.85
C SER A 163 -10.19 4.96 -13.62
N SER A 164 -9.65 3.74 -13.45
CA SER A 164 -9.94 2.90 -12.28
C SER A 164 -9.35 3.49 -11.00
N LEU A 165 -8.14 4.04 -11.05
CA LEU A 165 -7.53 4.75 -9.90
C LEU A 165 -8.36 5.97 -9.48
N GLY A 166 -8.84 6.78 -10.43
CA GLY A 166 -9.75 7.89 -10.15
C GLY A 166 -11.07 7.42 -9.51
N SER A 167 -11.61 6.28 -9.96
CA SER A 167 -12.81 5.67 -9.38
C SER A 167 -12.56 5.16 -7.95
N ILE A 168 -11.38 4.62 -7.68
CA ILE A 168 -10.97 4.19 -6.33
C ILE A 168 -10.97 5.37 -5.36
N ALA A 169 -10.41 6.52 -5.75
CA ALA A 169 -10.42 7.73 -4.92
C ALA A 169 -11.85 8.15 -4.56
N GLY A 170 -12.76 8.16 -5.55
CA GLY A 170 -14.18 8.39 -5.32
C GLY A 170 -14.81 7.40 -4.34
N GLY A 171 -14.55 6.11 -4.53
CA GLY A 171 -15.04 5.04 -3.68
C GLY A 171 -14.54 5.13 -2.23
N ILE A 172 -13.29 5.53 -2.00
CA ILE A 172 -12.75 5.79 -0.65
C ILE A 172 -13.53 6.94 0.02
N ALA A 173 -13.79 8.02 -0.72
CA ALA A 173 -14.57 9.14 -0.19
C ALA A 173 -16.01 8.74 0.14
N GLU A 174 -16.67 7.99 -0.72
CA GLU A 174 -18.02 7.45 -0.49
C GLU A 174 -18.06 6.50 0.70
N LEU A 175 -17.09 5.61 0.81
CA LEU A 175 -16.98 4.66 1.93
C LEU A 175 -16.80 5.38 3.27
N ARG A 176 -16.06 6.48 3.30
CA ARG A 176 -15.86 7.31 4.49
C ARG A 176 -17.18 7.93 5.00
N ASN A 177 -18.10 8.33 4.12
CA ASN A 177 -19.28 9.11 4.49
C ASN A 177 -20.19 8.39 5.50
N PRO A 178 -20.67 7.14 5.29
CA PRO A 178 -21.52 6.44 6.25
C PRO A 178 -20.76 5.94 7.49
N TYR A 179 -19.43 5.77 7.40
CA TYR A 179 -18.60 5.17 8.45
C TYR A 179 -17.65 6.15 9.13
N GLY A 180 -17.60 7.40 8.71
CA GLY A 180 -16.73 8.42 9.29
C GLY A 180 -17.04 8.74 10.74
N THR A 181 -16.05 9.29 11.43
CA THR A 181 -16.06 9.60 12.87
C THR A 181 -16.77 10.92 13.21
N GLY A 182 -17.28 11.66 12.19
CA GLY A 182 -17.85 13.00 12.38
C GLY A 182 -19.16 13.06 13.18
N HIS A 183 -19.78 11.92 13.47
CA HIS A 183 -21.01 11.83 14.26
C HIS A 183 -20.94 10.66 15.24
N GLY A 184 -21.48 10.83 16.44
CA GLY A 184 -21.61 9.75 17.42
C GLY A 184 -22.40 8.58 16.85
N LYS A 185 -21.97 7.36 17.17
CA LYS A 185 -22.60 6.12 16.71
C LYS A 185 -23.24 5.41 17.90
N PRO A 186 -24.38 4.68 17.71
CA PRO A 186 -24.98 3.91 18.78
C PRO A 186 -24.08 2.74 19.20
N ASP A 187 -24.27 2.25 20.44
CA ASP A 187 -23.45 1.16 21.04
C ASP A 187 -23.38 -0.10 20.17
N GLY A 188 -24.43 -0.46 19.48
CA GLY A 188 -24.47 -1.62 18.57
C GLY A 188 -23.87 -1.39 17.16
N TYR A 189 -23.22 -0.26 16.92
CA TYR A 189 -22.67 0.07 15.60
C TYR A 189 -21.52 -0.88 15.21
N LYS A 190 -21.65 -1.48 14.02
CA LYS A 190 -20.59 -2.29 13.41
C LYS A 190 -19.92 -1.49 12.31
N GLY A 191 -18.70 -1.05 12.58
CA GLY A 191 -17.86 -0.36 11.62
C GLY A 191 -17.30 -1.26 10.53
N LEU A 192 -16.42 -0.70 9.72
CA LEU A 192 -15.67 -1.44 8.71
C LEU A 192 -14.59 -2.30 9.36
N THR A 193 -14.21 -3.37 8.66
CA THR A 193 -13.21 -4.33 9.16
C THR A 193 -11.81 -3.98 8.65
N VAL A 194 -10.79 -4.56 9.28
CA VAL A 194 -9.37 -4.42 8.88
C VAL A 194 -9.14 -4.67 7.38
N ARG A 195 -9.85 -5.64 6.78
CA ARG A 195 -9.71 -5.89 5.32
C ARG A 195 -10.12 -4.69 4.46
N HIS A 196 -11.15 -3.93 4.88
CA HIS A 196 -11.57 -2.74 4.17
C HIS A 196 -10.58 -1.58 4.37
N ALA A 197 -10.02 -1.46 5.57
CA ALA A 197 -8.94 -0.50 5.83
C ALA A 197 -7.69 -0.83 5.00
N LYS A 198 -7.27 -2.09 4.95
CA LYS A 198 -6.15 -2.52 4.10
C LYS A 198 -6.38 -2.21 2.63
N LEU A 199 -7.59 -2.40 2.11
CA LEU A 199 -7.93 -2.05 0.74
C LEU A 199 -7.85 -0.52 0.54
N ALA A 200 -8.43 0.27 1.42
CA ALA A 200 -8.42 1.74 1.29
C ALA A 200 -7.01 2.31 1.41
N VAL A 201 -6.24 1.87 2.41
CA VAL A 201 -4.85 2.31 2.61
C VAL A 201 -3.98 1.94 1.42
N GLY A 202 -3.97 0.66 1.00
CA GLY A 202 -3.18 0.21 -0.14
C GLY A 202 -3.54 0.94 -1.44
N SER A 203 -4.82 1.17 -1.69
CA SER A 203 -5.25 1.92 -2.87
C SER A 203 -4.86 3.40 -2.81
N ALA A 204 -4.96 4.03 -1.63
CA ALA A 204 -4.58 5.42 -1.44
C ALA A 204 -3.07 5.62 -1.60
N THR A 205 -2.25 4.77 -0.99
CA THR A 205 -0.78 4.84 -1.09
C THR A 205 -0.33 4.66 -2.53
N THR A 206 -0.82 3.63 -3.24
CA THR A 206 -0.48 3.40 -4.65
C THR A 206 -0.87 4.60 -5.54
N LEU A 207 -2.05 5.21 -5.29
CA LEU A 207 -2.46 6.38 -6.05
C LEU A 207 -1.55 7.58 -5.76
N VAL A 208 -1.24 7.83 -4.50
CA VAL A 208 -0.40 8.96 -4.07
C VAL A 208 1.03 8.81 -4.61
N GLU A 209 1.64 7.64 -4.48
CA GLU A 209 2.95 7.33 -5.06
C GLU A 209 2.96 7.61 -6.56
N TYR A 210 2.01 7.09 -7.31
CA TYR A 210 1.92 7.31 -8.75
C TYR A 210 1.77 8.78 -9.15
N LEU A 211 0.92 9.53 -8.43
CA LEU A 211 0.73 10.96 -8.70
C LEU A 211 1.99 11.77 -8.38
N TRP A 212 2.68 11.40 -7.31
CA TRP A 212 3.91 12.09 -6.90
C TRP A 212 5.08 11.80 -7.85
N ASP A 213 5.27 10.55 -8.24
CA ASP A 213 6.28 10.17 -9.25
C ASP A 213 6.05 10.91 -10.58
N ALA A 214 4.79 11.03 -11.01
CA ALA A 214 4.46 11.79 -12.21
C ALA A 214 4.74 13.29 -12.04
N HIS A 215 4.55 13.84 -10.83
CA HIS A 215 4.86 15.22 -10.50
C HIS A 215 6.36 15.49 -10.56
N GLU A 216 7.18 14.67 -9.90
CA GLU A 216 8.63 14.81 -9.91
C GLU A 216 9.21 14.65 -11.31
N TRP A 217 8.76 13.65 -12.06
CA TRP A 217 9.15 13.47 -13.46
C TRP A 217 8.86 14.73 -14.28
N ARG A 218 7.71 15.37 -14.09
CA ARG A 218 7.33 16.60 -14.81
C ARG A 218 8.19 17.80 -14.39
N LYS A 219 8.58 17.90 -13.13
CA LYS A 219 9.50 18.94 -12.64
C LYS A 219 10.86 18.82 -13.31
N GLU A 220 11.39 17.60 -13.41
CA GLU A 220 12.66 17.33 -14.10
C GLU A 220 12.61 17.73 -15.59
N GLN A 221 11.54 17.40 -16.29
CA GLN A 221 11.35 17.77 -17.71
C GLN A 221 11.27 19.29 -17.93
N ARG A 222 10.76 20.05 -16.97
CA ARG A 222 10.69 21.52 -17.05
C ARG A 222 12.01 22.21 -16.71
N SER A 223 12.90 21.53 -16.00
CA SER A 223 14.21 22.04 -15.58
C SER A 223 15.34 21.73 -16.57
N SER A 224 15.08 20.86 -17.55
CA SER A 224 16.00 20.44 -18.62
C SER A 224 15.78 21.24 -19.89
#